data_59d401110267438a54c8f1a190be3696
#
_entry.id   59d401110267438a54c8f1a190be3696
#
_cell.length_a   1.000
_cell.length_b   1.000
_cell.length_c   1.000
_cell.angle_alpha   90.00
_cell.angle_beta   90.00
_cell.angle_gamma   90.00
#
_symmetry.space_group_name_H-M   'P 1'
#
loop_
_entity.id
_entity.type
_entity.pdbx_description
1 polymer ?
#
loop_
_entity_poly.entity_id
_entity_poly.type
_entity_poly.pdbx_seq_one_letter_code
_entity_poly.pdbx_strand_id
1 'polypeptide(L)' 'SMPSPSVRPLKNPDTIRNFVQELPDSFTTDEAIQIGAKYDFSHRKVTRLLKSLNGVKINKISHGSYTKMDEQ' A
#
# COMPACT_ATOMS: atom_id res chain seq x y z
N SER A 1 7.68 26.39 14.83
CA SER A 1 7.83 25.96 14.49
C SER A 1 7.98 25.34 13.90
N MET A 2 8.08 24.88 13.65
CA MET A 2 8.29 24.25 13.06
C MET A 2 8.64 23.48 12.74
N PRO A 3 8.69 22.89 12.69
CA PRO A 3 8.95 22.02 12.45
C PRO A 3 9.61 21.48 11.96
N SER A 4 9.90 20.99 11.77
CA SER A 4 10.58 20.48 11.28
C SER A 4 10.61 19.79 10.66
N PRO A 5 10.62 19.40 10.41
CA PRO A 5 10.67 18.64 9.82
C PRO A 5 11.36 17.87 9.32
N SER A 6 11.56 17.68 8.91
CA SER A 6 12.32 17.15 8.36
C SER A 6 12.51 15.92 8.61
N VAL A 7 12.33 15.46 9.04
CA VAL A 7 12.57 14.38 9.38
C VAL A 7 11.70 13.53 8.94
N ARG A 8 11.67 12.91 8.30
CA ARG A 8 10.89 12.19 7.86
C ARG A 8 11.03 10.93 8.01
N PRO A 9 10.31 10.31 8.48
CA PRO A 9 10.43 9.04 8.76
C PRO A 9 10.19 8.29 7.62
N LEU A 10 10.92 7.50 7.31
CA LEU A 10 10.79 6.80 6.26
C LEU A 10 9.79 5.82 6.35
N LYS A 11 9.58 5.13 7.33
CA LYS A 11 8.68 4.18 7.46
C LYS A 11 7.60 4.59 8.25
N ASN A 12 6.63 5.27 7.86
CA ASN A 12 5.52 5.74 8.63
C ASN A 12 4.41 4.72 8.51
N PRO A 13 4.05 4.05 9.58
CA PRO A 13 2.98 3.05 9.52
C PRO A 13 1.66 3.64 9.10
N ASP A 14 1.42 4.92 9.40
CA ASP A 14 0.17 5.54 9.01
C ASP A 14 0.11 5.71 7.50
N THR A 15 1.24 5.96 6.87
CA THR A 15 1.27 6.09 5.42
C THR A 15 0.90 4.77 4.76
N ILE A 16 1.41 3.68 5.28
CA ILE A 16 1.10 2.38 4.72
C ILE A 16 -0.36 2.06 4.95
N ARG A 17 -0.88 2.38 6.13
CA ARG A 17 -2.27 2.15 6.41
C ARG A 17 -3.17 2.95 5.46
N ASN A 18 -2.81 4.19 5.22
CA ASN A 18 -3.58 5.04 4.32
C ASN A 18 -3.54 4.49 2.90
N PHE A 19 -2.39 4.01 2.48
CA PHE A 19 -2.25 3.39 1.18
C PHE A 19 -3.23 2.21 1.06
N VAL A 20 -3.24 1.33 2.05
CA VAL A 20 -4.10 0.16 2.01
C VAL A 20 -5.56 0.57 2.00
N GLN A 21 -5.92 1.57 2.78
CA GLN A 21 -7.29 2.01 2.83
C GLN A 21 -7.75 2.60 1.50
N GLU A 22 -6.84 3.16 0.76
CA GLU A 22 -7.19 3.74 -0.51
C GLU A 22 -7.35 2.71 -1.62
N LEU A 23 -6.83 1.51 -1.44
CA LEU A 23 -6.98 0.47 -2.43
C LEU A 23 -8.45 0.09 -2.55
N PRO A 24 -8.96 -0.12 -3.76
CA PRO A 24 -10.34 -0.57 -3.91
C PRO A 24 -10.48 -2.00 -3.43
N ASP A 25 -11.71 -2.48 -3.29
CA ASP A 25 -11.93 -3.84 -2.80
C ASP A 25 -11.28 -4.87 -3.73
N SER A 26 -11.28 -4.61 -5.01
CA SER A 26 -10.59 -5.46 -5.97
C SER A 26 -9.68 -4.57 -6.79
N PHE A 27 -8.47 -4.97 -6.98
CA PHE A 27 -7.50 -4.13 -7.70
C PHE A 27 -6.44 -4.98 -8.36
N THR A 28 -5.75 -4.36 -9.31
CA THR A 28 -4.64 -5.03 -9.99
C THR A 28 -3.33 -4.46 -9.47
N THR A 29 -2.25 -5.10 -9.82
CA THR A 29 -0.92 -4.59 -9.44
C THR A 29 -0.72 -3.18 -9.99
N ASP A 30 -1.15 -2.92 -11.23
CA ASP A 30 -0.99 -1.60 -11.81
C ASP A 30 -1.75 -0.54 -11.04
N GLU A 31 -2.96 -0.87 -10.61
CA GLU A 31 -3.73 0.07 -9.84
C GLU A 31 -3.06 0.36 -8.51
N ALA A 32 -2.52 -0.66 -7.88
CA ALA A 32 -1.83 -0.47 -6.62
C ALA A 32 -0.59 0.41 -6.80
N ILE A 33 0.11 0.24 -7.92
CA ILE A 33 1.29 1.04 -8.19
C ILE A 33 0.90 2.51 -8.37
N GLN A 34 -0.20 2.77 -9.07
CA GLN A 34 -0.63 4.12 -9.27
C GLN A 34 -1.05 4.78 -7.95
N ILE A 35 -1.74 4.05 -7.10
CA ILE A 35 -2.13 4.58 -5.82
C ILE A 35 -0.90 4.80 -4.95
N GLY A 36 0.04 3.85 -4.99
CA GLY A 36 1.27 3.98 -4.21
C GLY A 36 2.09 5.20 -4.59
N ALA A 37 2.01 5.60 -5.86
CA ALA A 37 2.76 6.77 -6.31
C ALA A 37 2.32 8.01 -5.56
N LYS A 38 1.08 8.07 -5.11
CA LYS A 38 0.62 9.22 -4.34
C LYS A 38 1.34 9.31 -3.02
N TYR A 39 1.88 8.22 -2.54
CA TYR A 39 2.59 8.18 -1.27
C TYR A 39 4.11 8.07 -1.51
N ASP A 40 4.54 8.36 -2.74
CA ASP A 40 5.95 8.29 -3.10
C ASP A 40 6.53 6.88 -2.98
N PHE A 41 5.68 5.88 -3.14
CA PHE A 41 6.15 4.49 -3.12
C PHE A 41 6.60 4.11 -4.53
N SER A 42 7.79 3.55 -4.64
CA SER A 42 8.28 3.07 -5.93
C SER A 42 7.54 1.81 -6.31
N HIS A 43 7.66 1.40 -7.57
CA HIS A 43 7.07 0.15 -8.02
C HIS A 43 7.55 -1.00 -7.16
N ARG A 44 8.83 -1.03 -6.86
CA ARG A 44 9.41 -2.09 -6.08
C ARG A 44 8.81 -2.11 -4.68
N LYS A 45 8.65 -0.93 -4.10
CA LYS A 45 8.08 -0.86 -2.77
C LYS A 45 6.65 -1.36 -2.76
N VAL A 46 5.86 -0.98 -3.76
CA VAL A 46 4.47 -1.42 -3.84
C VAL A 46 4.43 -2.95 -4.00
N THR A 47 5.26 -3.50 -4.85
CA THR A 47 5.29 -4.92 -5.07
C THR A 47 5.64 -5.68 -3.79
N ARG A 48 6.59 -5.15 -3.05
CA ARG A 48 6.96 -5.75 -1.80
C ARG A 48 5.86 -5.66 -0.80
N LEU A 49 5.15 -4.53 -0.74
CA LEU A 49 4.05 -4.35 0.18
C LEU A 49 2.93 -5.34 -0.14
N LEU A 50 2.64 -5.53 -1.41
CA LEU A 50 1.60 -6.48 -1.79
C LEU A 50 1.95 -7.89 -1.34
N LYS A 51 3.20 -8.24 -1.45
CA LYS A 51 3.63 -9.54 -1.00
C LYS A 51 3.49 -9.67 0.50
N SER A 52 3.90 -8.66 1.23
CA SER A 52 3.82 -8.68 2.68
C SER A 52 2.38 -8.69 3.18
N LEU A 53 1.48 -8.03 2.48
CA LEU A 53 0.10 -7.91 2.91
C LEU A 53 -0.75 -9.10 2.49
N ASN A 54 -0.25 -9.91 1.57
CA ASN A 54 -1.02 -11.03 1.07
C ASN A 54 -1.28 -12.01 2.22
N GLY A 55 -2.53 -12.31 2.46
CA GLY A 55 -2.92 -13.18 3.56
C GLY A 55 -3.12 -12.45 4.87
N VAL A 56 -2.82 -11.15 4.90
CA VAL A 56 -2.97 -10.36 6.11
C VAL A 56 -4.04 -9.30 5.93
N LYS A 57 -3.89 -8.49 4.90
CA LYS A 57 -4.85 -7.44 4.60
C LYS A 57 -5.47 -7.61 3.23
N ILE A 58 -4.82 -8.32 2.35
CA ILE A 58 -5.31 -8.54 1.00
C ILE A 58 -5.11 -10.00 0.63
N ASN A 59 -5.78 -10.43 -0.41
CA ASN A 59 -5.61 -11.78 -0.92
C ASN A 59 -5.30 -11.71 -2.40
N LYS A 60 -4.29 -12.44 -2.81
CA LYS A 60 -3.97 -12.52 -4.22
C LYS A 60 -4.90 -13.57 -4.82
N ILE A 61 -5.70 -13.17 -5.77
CA ILE A 61 -6.63 -14.07 -6.41
C ILE A 61 -6.00 -14.77 -7.58
N SER A 62 -5.25 -14.06 -8.37
CA SER A 62 -4.53 -14.63 -9.48
C SER A 62 -3.37 -13.71 -9.78
N HIS A 63 -2.61 -14.03 -10.80
CA HIS A 63 -1.44 -13.23 -11.12
C HIS A 63 -1.87 -11.81 -11.41
N GLY A 64 -1.41 -10.89 -10.62
CA GLY A 64 -1.71 -9.48 -10.83
C GLY A 64 -3.08 -9.02 -10.36
N SER A 65 -3.83 -9.86 -9.68
CA SER A 65 -5.17 -9.50 -9.21
C SER A 65 -5.32 -9.79 -7.73
N TYR A 66 -5.91 -8.85 -7.02
CA TYR A 66 -6.02 -8.94 -5.57
C TYR A 66 -7.38 -8.45 -5.10
N THR A 67 -7.76 -8.87 -3.91
CA THR A 67 -8.93 -8.29 -3.24
C THR A 67 -8.53 -7.94 -1.82
N LYS A 68 -9.26 -7.02 -1.21
CA LYS A 68 -9.01 -6.68 0.16
C LYS A 68 -9.71 -7.69 1.04
N MET A 69 -9.11 -8.00 2.17
CA MET A 69 -9.74 -8.91 3.11
C MET A 69 -10.65 -8.11 4.00
N ASP A 70 -11.75 -8.73 4.39
CA ASP A 70 -12.66 -8.05 5.26
C ASP A 70 -12.01 -7.90 6.59
N GLU A 71 -12.25 -6.77 7.24
CA GLU A 71 -11.73 -6.57 8.53
C GLU A 71 -12.73 -6.93 9.51
N GLN A 72 -12.35 -7.53 10.56
CA GLN A 72 -13.31 -7.92 11.59
C GLN A 72 -13.26 -6.98 12.76
#